data_e85b6c5e4394406f6d2877cdc124d78c
#
_entry.id   e85b6c5e4394406f6d2877cdc124d78c
#
_cell.length_a   1.000
_cell.length_b   1.000
_cell.length_c   1.000
_cell.angle_alpha   90.00
_cell.angle_beta   90.00
_cell.angle_gamma   90.00
#
_symmetry.space_group_name_H-M   'P 1'
#
loop_
_entity.id
_entity.type
_entity.pdbx_description
1 polymer ?
#
loop_
_entity_poly.entity_id
_entity_poly.type
_entity_poly.pdbx_seq_one_letter_code
_entity_poly.pdbx_strand_id
1 'polypeptide(L)'
;MGKQIRYYVHGHTGKGFIDLLPSNLEQINQIVLIENKNKKVVTALLETILTLLNEEDIEIIQSTLSKDLIDGIIIRNKSLAIIHESLYQANDNGKNIQRVTIPVDEDEDYFSLKDHQKIYDEAYNYFKKGLSIHDQLEKVYISKMDFNKANKVIEQLLQQLFKDVEKKKEKAILYERLFGTNTPDGIVNTVLNLIEPIEKKIFILGRAGTGKSYVMNQVLNKCIELGIDVELYRCSLDPNSIDMLIIRELNVCLHDNTAPHTIAVNDPSIQIIDMYKETVDQQVEKEYGERIKILQKKYKEQMQLGLKVLKSLNSN
;
A
#
# COMPACT_ATOMS: atom_id res chain seq x y z
N MET A 1 9.49 0.29 -24.62
CA MET A 1 9.89 0.18 -23.20
C MET A 1 8.80 -0.57 -22.47
N GLY A 2 9.16 -1.59 -21.71
CA GLY A 2 8.26 -2.29 -20.83
C GLY A 2 7.76 -1.40 -19.70
N LYS A 3 6.67 -1.81 -19.06
CA LYS A 3 6.04 -1.06 -17.97
C LYS A 3 6.75 -1.36 -16.66
N GLN A 4 7.09 -0.32 -15.91
CA GLN A 4 7.67 -0.45 -14.57
C GLN A 4 6.72 0.12 -13.53
N ILE A 5 6.23 -0.74 -12.63
CA ILE A 5 5.42 -0.32 -11.48
C ILE A 5 6.20 -0.49 -10.19
N ARG A 6 5.99 0.44 -9.24
CA ARG A 6 6.71 0.47 -7.96
C ARG A 6 5.73 0.39 -6.81
N TYR A 7 6.00 -0.49 -5.84
CA TYR A 7 5.17 -0.66 -4.64
C TYR A 7 5.99 -1.20 -3.47
N TYR A 8 5.37 -1.26 -2.30
CA TYR A 8 5.95 -1.84 -1.09
C TYR A 8 5.20 -3.14 -0.73
N VAL A 9 5.94 -4.13 -0.25
CA VAL A 9 5.39 -5.37 0.32
C VAL A 9 5.55 -5.43 1.82
N HIS A 10 6.40 -4.57 2.38
CA HIS A 10 6.60 -4.40 3.81
C HIS A 10 6.15 -3.00 4.24
N GLY A 11 5.71 -2.88 5.50
CA GLY A 11 5.28 -1.58 6.03
C GLY A 11 5.39 -1.47 7.54
N HIS A 12 5.65 -0.24 7.99
CA HIS A 12 5.64 0.15 9.40
C HIS A 12 4.31 0.83 9.73
N THR A 13 3.39 0.10 10.39
CA THR A 13 1.99 0.48 10.57
C THR A 13 1.62 0.72 12.03
N GLY A 14 0.38 1.14 12.29
CA GLY A 14 -0.21 1.22 13.63
C GLY A 14 -0.39 -0.14 14.32
N LYS A 15 -0.25 -1.23 13.57
CA LYS A 15 -0.28 -2.62 14.07
C LYS A 15 1.09 -3.28 14.10
N GLY A 16 2.16 -2.50 13.87
CA GLY A 16 3.53 -2.98 13.80
C GLY A 16 4.00 -3.23 12.37
N PHE A 17 5.00 -4.08 12.22
CA PHE A 17 5.51 -4.48 10.92
C PHE A 17 4.55 -5.45 10.23
N ILE A 18 4.33 -5.26 8.94
CA ILE A 18 3.53 -6.17 8.11
C ILE A 18 4.34 -6.67 6.93
N ASP A 19 4.09 -7.92 6.54
CA ASP A 19 4.68 -8.58 5.37
C ASP A 19 3.56 -9.05 4.42
N LEU A 20 3.54 -8.49 3.22
CA LEU A 20 2.58 -8.79 2.15
C LEU A 20 3.24 -9.48 0.95
N LEU A 21 4.55 -9.82 1.04
CA LEU A 21 5.28 -10.48 -0.02
C LEU A 21 4.66 -11.82 -0.43
N PRO A 22 4.17 -12.68 0.47
CA PRO A 22 3.66 -13.99 0.12
C PRO A 22 2.62 -13.98 -1.01
N SER A 23 1.64 -13.06 -0.98
CA SER A 23 0.61 -12.94 -2.02
C SER A 23 1.19 -12.57 -3.40
N ASN A 24 2.30 -11.83 -3.42
CA ASN A 24 2.97 -11.40 -4.65
C ASN A 24 3.85 -12.50 -5.26
N LEU A 25 4.25 -13.47 -4.46
CA LEU A 25 5.07 -14.61 -4.92
C LEU A 25 4.24 -15.87 -5.21
N GLU A 26 2.94 -15.89 -4.97
CA GLU A 26 2.12 -17.11 -5.07
C GLU A 26 2.25 -17.80 -6.42
N GLN A 27 2.28 -17.03 -7.53
CA GLN A 27 2.42 -17.54 -8.89
C GLN A 27 3.85 -17.50 -9.44
N ILE A 28 4.84 -17.25 -8.59
CA ILE A 28 6.24 -17.21 -8.98
C ILE A 28 6.88 -18.56 -8.69
N ASN A 29 7.47 -19.19 -9.71
CA ASN A 29 8.10 -20.51 -9.59
C ASN A 29 9.60 -20.42 -9.33
N GLN A 30 10.25 -19.34 -9.78
CA GLN A 30 11.69 -19.14 -9.65
C GLN A 30 11.98 -17.93 -8.78
N ILE A 31 12.76 -18.11 -7.72
CA ILE A 31 13.16 -17.04 -6.82
C ILE A 31 14.67 -17.02 -6.72
N VAL A 32 15.27 -15.89 -7.05
CA VAL A 32 16.69 -15.62 -6.83
C VAL A 32 16.83 -14.75 -5.60
N LEU A 33 17.45 -15.26 -4.55
CA LEU A 33 17.75 -14.54 -3.32
C LEU A 33 19.15 -13.93 -3.42
N ILE A 34 19.22 -12.61 -3.35
CA ILE A 34 20.49 -11.89 -3.30
C ILE A 34 20.93 -11.76 -1.84
N GLU A 35 22.05 -12.36 -1.51
CA GLU A 35 22.66 -12.33 -0.18
C GLU A 35 23.77 -11.27 -0.15
N ASN A 36 23.48 -10.12 0.43
CA ASN A 36 24.46 -9.07 0.74
C ASN A 36 23.88 -8.14 1.80
N LYS A 37 24.64 -7.87 2.86
CA LYS A 37 24.20 -7.00 3.96
C LYS A 37 24.05 -5.53 3.54
N ASN A 38 24.81 -5.09 2.53
CA ASN A 38 24.75 -3.73 2.02
C ASN A 38 23.61 -3.58 0.99
N LYS A 39 22.52 -3.00 1.41
CA LYS A 39 21.34 -2.75 0.58
C LYS A 39 21.61 -1.84 -0.64
N LYS A 40 22.64 -0.98 -0.57
CA LYS A 40 23.03 -0.12 -1.72
C LYS A 40 23.63 -0.96 -2.84
N VAL A 41 24.44 -1.97 -2.50
CA VAL A 41 25.01 -2.91 -3.48
C VAL A 41 23.90 -3.71 -4.16
N VAL A 42 22.94 -4.21 -3.38
CA VAL A 42 21.78 -4.93 -3.95
C VAL A 42 20.94 -4.01 -4.85
N THR A 43 20.69 -2.78 -4.42
CA THR A 43 19.97 -1.80 -5.24
C THR A 43 20.70 -1.54 -6.56
N ALA A 44 22.02 -1.30 -6.54
CA ALA A 44 22.80 -1.06 -7.76
C ALA A 44 22.77 -2.24 -8.73
N LEU A 45 22.82 -3.48 -8.20
CA LEU A 45 22.65 -4.68 -9.01
C LEU A 45 21.24 -4.74 -9.64
N LEU A 46 20.19 -4.51 -8.85
CA LEU A 46 18.81 -4.54 -9.34
C LEU A 46 18.58 -3.45 -10.40
N GLU A 47 19.11 -2.24 -10.21
CA GLU A 47 19.05 -1.14 -11.20
C GLU A 47 19.77 -1.51 -12.52
N THR A 48 20.90 -2.22 -12.41
CA THR A 48 21.60 -2.74 -13.60
C THR A 48 20.72 -3.75 -14.34
N ILE A 49 20.08 -4.67 -13.63
CA ILE A 49 19.15 -5.66 -14.21
C ILE A 49 17.97 -4.94 -14.86
N LEU A 50 17.38 -3.92 -14.21
CA LEU A 50 16.29 -3.11 -14.77
C LEU A 50 16.68 -2.43 -16.10
N THR A 51 17.93 -1.97 -16.19
CA THR A 51 18.46 -1.36 -17.42
C THR A 51 18.60 -2.39 -18.55
N LEU A 52 19.03 -3.63 -18.23
CA LEU A 52 19.19 -4.72 -19.20
C LEU A 52 17.84 -5.27 -19.67
N LEU A 53 16.80 -5.22 -18.83
CA LEU A 53 15.47 -5.76 -19.10
C LEU A 53 14.44 -4.66 -19.40
N ASN A 54 14.86 -3.58 -20.02
CA ASN A 54 14.03 -2.38 -20.23
C ASN A 54 12.80 -2.57 -21.15
N GLU A 55 12.70 -3.68 -21.85
CA GLU A 55 11.55 -4.05 -22.70
C GLU A 55 10.51 -4.93 -21.97
N GLU A 56 10.84 -5.43 -20.78
CA GLU A 56 9.97 -6.29 -19.99
C GLU A 56 9.07 -5.47 -19.06
N ASP A 57 7.87 -5.99 -18.78
CA ASP A 57 7.04 -5.48 -17.70
C ASP A 57 7.58 -5.95 -16.36
N ILE A 58 8.00 -5.03 -15.52
CA ILE A 58 8.69 -5.32 -14.26
C ILE A 58 7.97 -4.64 -13.09
N GLU A 59 7.74 -5.41 -12.05
CA GLU A 59 7.31 -4.93 -10.76
C GLU A 59 8.52 -4.70 -9.86
N ILE A 60 8.64 -3.51 -9.27
CA ILE A 60 9.78 -3.11 -8.45
C ILE A 60 9.32 -2.99 -7.00
N ILE A 61 9.92 -3.79 -6.14
CA ILE A 61 9.66 -3.77 -4.69
C ILE A 61 10.60 -2.74 -4.05
N GLN A 62 9.99 -1.67 -3.54
CA GLN A 62 10.69 -0.60 -2.84
C GLN A 62 11.06 -1.00 -1.41
N SER A 63 12.18 -0.48 -0.92
CA SER A 63 12.62 -0.71 0.45
C SER A 63 11.92 0.22 1.45
N THR A 64 11.63 -0.30 2.64
CA THR A 64 11.14 0.52 3.77
C THR A 64 12.25 1.26 4.52
N LEU A 65 13.51 1.02 4.17
CA LEU A 65 14.66 1.65 4.81
C LEU A 65 14.97 3.03 4.21
N SER A 66 14.80 3.19 2.91
CA SER A 66 14.95 4.47 2.20
C SER A 66 14.19 4.43 0.88
N LYS A 67 13.72 5.61 0.47
CA LYS A 67 13.06 5.81 -0.83
C LYS A 67 13.96 5.51 -2.04
N ASP A 68 15.28 5.55 -1.86
CA ASP A 68 16.28 5.36 -2.90
C ASP A 68 16.76 3.89 -2.99
N LEU A 69 16.23 3.00 -2.14
CA LEU A 69 16.61 1.58 -2.12
C LEU A 69 15.51 0.70 -2.73
N ILE A 70 15.96 -0.33 -3.43
CA ILE A 70 15.11 -1.37 -4.03
C ILE A 70 15.43 -2.69 -3.33
N ASP A 71 14.38 -3.38 -2.87
CA ASP A 71 14.52 -4.69 -2.21
C ASP A 71 14.30 -5.86 -3.16
N GLY A 72 13.73 -5.64 -4.36
CA GLY A 72 13.56 -6.70 -5.33
C GLY A 72 12.80 -6.29 -6.59
N ILE A 73 12.73 -7.22 -7.53
CA ILE A 73 11.96 -7.12 -8.76
C ILE A 73 11.21 -8.43 -9.04
N ILE A 74 10.04 -8.32 -9.67
CA ILE A 74 9.24 -9.45 -10.12
C ILE A 74 8.95 -9.30 -11.62
N ILE A 75 9.19 -10.35 -12.39
CA ILE A 75 8.93 -10.45 -13.83
C ILE A 75 7.90 -11.56 -14.02
N ARG A 76 6.61 -11.20 -14.02
CA ARG A 76 5.51 -12.18 -13.96
C ARG A 76 5.43 -13.08 -15.17
N ASN A 77 5.61 -12.55 -16.38
CA ASN A 77 5.62 -13.33 -17.62
C ASN A 77 6.73 -14.38 -17.68
N LYS A 78 7.78 -14.23 -16.85
CA LYS A 78 8.87 -15.22 -16.69
C LYS A 78 8.73 -16.05 -15.42
N SER A 79 7.70 -15.82 -14.62
CA SER A 79 7.51 -16.45 -13.31
C SER A 79 8.75 -16.37 -12.42
N LEU A 80 9.44 -15.20 -12.45
CA LEU A 80 10.73 -14.95 -11.81
C LEU A 80 10.64 -13.79 -10.82
N ALA A 81 11.18 -13.99 -9.62
CA ALA A 81 11.47 -12.92 -8.67
C ALA A 81 12.98 -12.90 -8.34
N ILE A 82 13.57 -11.72 -8.28
CA ILE A 82 14.93 -11.48 -7.81
C ILE A 82 14.82 -10.53 -6.64
N ILE A 83 15.07 -11.00 -5.43
CA ILE A 83 14.78 -10.24 -4.20
C ILE A 83 15.94 -10.34 -3.21
N HIS A 84 16.08 -9.33 -2.38
CA HIS A 84 17.02 -9.37 -1.25
C HIS A 84 16.59 -10.44 -0.25
N GLU A 85 17.54 -11.20 0.30
CA GLU A 85 17.28 -12.30 1.23
C GLU A 85 16.44 -11.91 2.44
N SER A 86 16.59 -10.67 2.96
CA SER A 86 15.84 -10.19 4.12
C SER A 86 14.33 -10.08 3.91
N LEU A 87 13.86 -10.09 2.67
CA LEU A 87 12.43 -10.11 2.35
C LEU A 87 11.83 -11.51 2.48
N TYR A 88 12.66 -12.55 2.29
CA TYR A 88 12.17 -13.92 2.15
C TYR A 88 12.12 -14.64 3.49
N GLN A 89 10.92 -15.01 3.91
CA GLN A 89 10.73 -15.94 5.01
C GLN A 89 10.58 -17.33 4.42
N ALA A 90 11.47 -18.26 4.79
CA ALA A 90 11.54 -19.61 4.23
C ALA A 90 10.17 -20.32 4.30
N ASN A 91 9.51 -20.42 3.17
CA ASN A 91 8.27 -21.17 2.97
C ASN A 91 8.37 -21.81 1.58
N ASP A 92 9.16 -22.90 1.49
CA ASP A 92 9.68 -23.44 0.24
C ASP A 92 8.64 -24.15 -0.63
N ASN A 93 7.36 -23.98 -0.45
CA ASN A 93 6.20 -24.58 -1.11
C ASN A 93 6.43 -25.05 -2.59
N GLY A 94 7.51 -25.79 -2.85
CA GLY A 94 7.85 -26.35 -4.18
C GLY A 94 8.45 -25.35 -5.18
N LYS A 95 8.90 -24.17 -4.73
CA LYS A 95 9.54 -23.16 -5.59
C LYS A 95 11.01 -23.48 -5.82
N ASN A 96 11.52 -23.13 -7.01
CA ASN A 96 12.94 -23.21 -7.30
C ASN A 96 13.64 -21.96 -6.74
N ILE A 97 14.42 -22.15 -5.67
CA ILE A 97 15.12 -21.07 -4.98
C ILE A 97 16.61 -21.17 -5.27
N GLN A 98 17.16 -20.11 -5.85
CA GLN A 98 18.60 -19.94 -6.05
C GLN A 98 19.12 -18.85 -5.13
N ARG A 99 20.32 -19.05 -4.55
CA ARG A 99 21.00 -18.06 -3.72
C ARG A 99 22.23 -17.54 -4.43
N VAL A 100 22.36 -16.23 -4.48
CA VAL A 100 23.49 -15.53 -5.08
C VAL A 100 24.12 -14.66 -4.01
N THR A 101 25.26 -15.07 -3.50
CA THR A 101 26.02 -14.31 -2.51
C THR A 101 26.96 -13.34 -3.23
N ILE A 102 26.79 -12.05 -2.95
CA ILE A 102 27.71 -11.00 -3.40
C ILE A 102 28.73 -10.78 -2.28
N PRO A 103 30.05 -10.89 -2.56
CA PRO A 103 31.07 -10.63 -1.55
C PRO A 103 30.94 -9.22 -0.97
N VAL A 104 31.24 -9.09 0.30
CA VAL A 104 31.19 -7.84 1.06
C VAL A 104 32.62 -7.44 1.37
N ASP A 105 32.96 -6.15 1.19
CA ASP A 105 34.20 -5.60 1.76
C ASP A 105 34.02 -5.42 3.28
N GLU A 106 34.97 -5.93 4.07
CA GLU A 106 34.86 -6.05 5.54
C GLU A 106 34.77 -4.70 6.28
N ASP A 107 35.04 -3.58 5.61
CA ASP A 107 35.13 -2.24 6.22
C ASP A 107 33.84 -1.38 6.09
N GLU A 108 32.71 -1.94 5.57
CA GLU A 108 31.49 -1.15 5.43
C GLU A 108 30.54 -1.30 6.62
N ASP A 109 30.06 -0.16 7.13
CA ASP A 109 29.02 -0.10 8.18
C ASP A 109 27.68 -0.60 7.60
N TYR A 110 27.18 -1.71 8.15
CA TYR A 110 25.94 -2.33 7.66
C TYR A 110 24.75 -1.94 8.52
N PHE A 111 23.66 -1.57 7.87
CA PHE A 111 22.37 -1.39 8.52
C PHE A 111 21.85 -2.75 9.02
N SER A 112 21.90 -2.99 10.33
CA SER A 112 21.34 -4.19 10.97
C SER A 112 19.95 -3.89 11.53
N LEU A 113 18.93 -4.59 11.03
CA LEU A 113 17.56 -4.49 11.56
C LEU A 113 17.47 -4.83 13.05
N LYS A 114 18.33 -5.75 13.55
CA LYS A 114 18.33 -6.16 14.95
C LYS A 114 18.82 -5.06 15.89
N ASP A 115 19.78 -4.27 15.45
CA ASP A 115 20.37 -3.22 16.28
C ASP A 115 19.41 -2.04 16.46
N HIS A 116 18.42 -1.93 15.58
CA HIS A 116 17.45 -0.83 15.56
C HIS A 116 16.05 -1.22 16.07
N GLN A 117 15.87 -2.46 16.57
CA GLN A 117 14.55 -2.95 17.01
C GLN A 117 13.89 -2.03 18.05
N LYS A 118 14.65 -1.48 18.98
CA LYS A 118 14.12 -0.55 20.00
C LYS A 118 13.54 0.72 19.37
N ILE A 119 14.16 1.22 18.30
CA ILE A 119 13.69 2.41 17.57
C ILE A 119 12.37 2.08 16.86
N TYR A 120 12.28 0.92 16.21
CA TYR A 120 11.03 0.46 15.60
C TYR A 120 9.92 0.27 16.63
N ASP A 121 10.21 -0.37 17.77
CA ASP A 121 9.23 -0.59 18.83
C ASP A 121 8.71 0.74 19.41
N GLU A 122 9.58 1.73 19.58
CA GLU A 122 9.17 3.07 20.00
C GLU A 122 8.30 3.76 18.95
N ALA A 123 8.67 3.70 17.67
CA ALA A 123 7.87 4.26 16.58
C ALA A 123 6.48 3.60 16.50
N TYR A 124 6.40 2.28 16.62
CA TYR A 124 5.13 1.54 16.63
C TYR A 124 4.24 1.94 17.80
N ASN A 125 4.79 2.26 18.97
CA ASN A 125 3.99 2.76 20.08
C ASN A 125 3.29 4.09 19.76
N TYR A 126 3.95 4.98 19.03
CA TYR A 126 3.34 6.23 18.55
C TYR A 126 2.29 5.96 17.46
N PHE A 127 2.59 5.13 16.48
CA PHE A 127 1.64 4.78 15.41
C PHE A 127 0.40 4.08 15.96
N LYS A 128 0.55 3.18 16.94
CA LYS A 128 -0.56 2.52 17.64
C LYS A 128 -1.45 3.53 18.38
N LYS A 129 -0.85 4.51 19.06
CA LYS A 129 -1.62 5.61 19.68
C LYS A 129 -2.34 6.44 18.62
N GLY A 130 -1.66 6.75 17.50
CA GLY A 130 -2.25 7.41 16.34
C GLY A 130 -3.46 6.67 15.81
N LEU A 131 -3.35 5.36 15.59
CA LEU A 131 -4.45 4.50 15.15
C LEU A 131 -5.63 4.54 16.13
N SER A 132 -5.39 4.41 17.44
CA SER A 132 -6.45 4.48 18.45
C SER A 132 -7.19 5.84 18.46
N ILE A 133 -6.49 6.94 18.17
CA ILE A 133 -7.10 8.26 18.03
C ILE A 133 -7.90 8.35 16.73
N HIS A 134 -7.39 7.79 15.65
CA HIS A 134 -8.08 7.69 14.37
C HIS A 134 -9.40 6.91 14.50
N ASP A 135 -9.41 5.78 15.22
CA ASP A 135 -10.62 5.00 15.52
C ASP A 135 -11.68 5.83 16.29
N GLN A 136 -11.22 6.70 17.19
CA GLN A 136 -12.15 7.60 17.90
C GLN A 136 -12.75 8.65 16.96
N LEU A 137 -11.98 9.15 16.00
CA LEU A 137 -12.45 10.07 14.97
C LEU A 137 -13.45 9.38 14.03
N GLU A 138 -13.18 8.16 13.62
CA GLU A 138 -14.11 7.35 12.82
C GLU A 138 -15.44 7.17 13.49
N LYS A 139 -15.48 6.83 14.79
CA LYS A 139 -16.72 6.66 15.56
C LYS A 139 -17.60 7.91 15.55
N VAL A 140 -16.99 9.11 15.54
CA VAL A 140 -17.75 10.37 15.44
C VAL A 140 -18.50 10.44 14.11
N TYR A 141 -17.83 10.21 12.99
CA TYR A 141 -18.46 10.29 11.67
C TYR A 141 -19.43 9.15 11.41
N ILE A 142 -19.09 7.91 11.80
CA ILE A 142 -19.98 6.74 11.69
C ILE A 142 -21.32 7.00 12.42
N SER A 143 -21.31 7.68 13.56
CA SER A 143 -22.55 7.98 14.32
C SER A 143 -23.55 8.87 13.57
N LYS A 144 -23.11 9.55 12.52
CA LYS A 144 -23.90 10.47 11.69
C LYS A 144 -24.00 10.02 10.24
N MET A 145 -23.63 8.78 9.95
CA MET A 145 -23.62 8.22 8.61
C MET A 145 -24.99 7.61 8.25
N ASP A 146 -25.47 7.92 7.06
CA ASP A 146 -26.64 7.28 6.46
C ASP A 146 -26.18 6.05 5.62
N PHE A 147 -26.31 4.88 6.22
CA PHE A 147 -25.91 3.62 5.58
C PHE A 147 -26.74 3.28 4.34
N ASN A 148 -28.00 3.72 4.27
CA ASN A 148 -28.85 3.49 3.09
C ASN A 148 -28.33 4.30 1.90
N LYS A 149 -27.90 5.54 2.11
CA LYS A 149 -27.26 6.33 1.06
C LYS A 149 -25.93 5.72 0.63
N ALA A 150 -25.12 5.25 1.60
CA ALA A 150 -23.87 4.57 1.28
C ALA A 150 -24.10 3.33 0.39
N ASN A 151 -25.07 2.50 0.73
CA ASN A 151 -25.41 1.32 -0.07
C ASN A 151 -25.85 1.70 -1.49
N LYS A 152 -26.63 2.76 -1.68
CA LYS A 152 -27.03 3.24 -3.02
C LYS A 152 -25.80 3.66 -3.86
N VAL A 153 -24.87 4.40 -3.26
CA VAL A 153 -23.61 4.78 -3.95
C VAL A 153 -22.84 3.55 -4.38
N ILE A 154 -22.75 2.54 -3.51
CA ILE A 154 -22.06 1.27 -3.81
C ILE A 154 -22.77 0.51 -4.93
N GLU A 155 -24.10 0.35 -4.87
CA GLU A 155 -24.88 -0.34 -5.90
C GLU A 155 -24.67 0.31 -7.27
N GLN A 156 -24.72 1.63 -7.35
CA GLN A 156 -24.47 2.37 -8.59
C GLN A 156 -23.05 2.14 -9.10
N LEU A 157 -22.05 2.18 -8.22
CA LEU A 157 -20.66 1.92 -8.58
C LEU A 157 -20.45 0.49 -9.09
N LEU A 158 -20.98 -0.51 -8.39
CA LEU A 158 -20.90 -1.91 -8.80
C LEU A 158 -21.56 -2.14 -10.15
N GLN A 159 -22.75 -1.56 -10.38
CA GLN A 159 -23.42 -1.64 -11.67
C GLN A 159 -22.58 -0.99 -12.77
N GLN A 160 -22.00 0.19 -12.49
CA GLN A 160 -21.14 0.90 -13.45
C GLN A 160 -19.89 0.11 -13.84
N LEU A 161 -19.30 -0.62 -12.89
CA LEU A 161 -18.05 -1.34 -13.10
C LEU A 161 -18.25 -2.73 -13.70
N PHE A 162 -19.33 -3.44 -13.34
CA PHE A 162 -19.42 -4.88 -13.56
C PHE A 162 -20.67 -5.33 -14.35
N LYS A 163 -21.52 -4.42 -14.87
CA LYS A 163 -22.76 -4.80 -15.57
C LYS A 163 -22.55 -5.73 -16.75
N ASP A 164 -21.42 -5.57 -17.47
CA ASP A 164 -21.11 -6.32 -18.68
C ASP A 164 -19.97 -7.33 -18.46
N VAL A 165 -19.65 -7.65 -17.19
CA VAL A 165 -18.56 -8.54 -16.84
C VAL A 165 -19.08 -9.92 -16.51
N GLU A 166 -18.62 -10.92 -17.26
CA GLU A 166 -18.96 -12.31 -17.05
C GLU A 166 -18.11 -12.94 -15.94
N LYS A 167 -18.73 -13.86 -15.20
CA LYS A 167 -18.02 -14.62 -14.16
C LYS A 167 -17.06 -15.61 -14.78
N LYS A 168 -15.80 -15.60 -14.36
CA LYS A 168 -14.78 -16.56 -14.75
C LYS A 168 -14.89 -17.87 -13.97
N LYS A 169 -14.26 -18.92 -14.49
CA LYS A 169 -14.13 -20.23 -13.81
C LYS A 169 -12.97 -20.22 -12.79
N GLU A 170 -11.95 -19.45 -13.08
CA GLU A 170 -10.76 -19.31 -12.26
C GLU A 170 -11.06 -18.44 -11.03
N LYS A 171 -10.35 -18.71 -9.95
CA LYS A 171 -10.42 -17.88 -8.75
C LYS A 171 -9.59 -16.60 -8.95
N ALA A 172 -10.09 -15.51 -8.41
CA ALA A 172 -9.37 -14.25 -8.36
C ALA A 172 -8.05 -14.39 -7.59
N ILE A 173 -6.99 -13.77 -8.10
CA ILE A 173 -5.71 -13.62 -7.41
C ILE A 173 -5.69 -12.25 -6.78
N LEU A 174 -5.30 -12.21 -5.51
CA LEU A 174 -5.19 -10.96 -4.75
C LEU A 174 -3.72 -10.67 -4.48
N TYR A 175 -3.21 -9.60 -5.08
CA TYR A 175 -1.86 -9.10 -4.85
C TYR A 175 -1.90 -8.03 -3.75
N GLU A 176 -1.66 -8.43 -2.51
CA GLU A 176 -1.65 -7.49 -1.38
C GLU A 176 -0.37 -6.66 -1.36
N ARG A 177 -0.51 -5.34 -1.30
CA ARG A 177 0.58 -4.37 -1.45
C ARG A 177 0.33 -3.13 -0.60
N LEU A 178 1.35 -2.28 -0.52
CA LEU A 178 1.23 -0.89 -0.09
C LEU A 178 1.72 0.01 -1.24
N PHE A 179 1.02 1.11 -1.49
CA PHE A 179 1.54 2.14 -2.40
C PHE A 179 2.44 3.15 -1.68
N GLY A 180 2.47 3.11 -0.36
CA GLY A 180 3.31 3.97 0.48
C GLY A 180 3.43 3.43 1.89
N THR A 181 4.45 3.90 2.61
CA THR A 181 4.71 3.48 3.98
C THR A 181 5.47 4.56 4.77
N ASN A 182 5.57 4.35 6.09
CA ASN A 182 6.41 5.15 6.96
C ASN A 182 7.86 4.65 6.88
N THR A 183 8.80 5.54 6.59
CA THR A 183 10.23 5.24 6.45
C THR A 183 11.07 6.23 7.27
N PRO A 184 12.38 5.97 7.45
CA PRO A 184 13.31 6.98 7.97
C PRO A 184 13.33 8.29 7.18
N ASP A 185 13.03 8.26 5.89
CA ASP A 185 12.91 9.46 5.04
C ASP A 185 11.57 10.20 5.21
N GLY A 186 10.65 9.66 6.01
CA GLY A 186 9.30 10.16 6.22
C GLY A 186 8.23 9.30 5.56
N ILE A 187 7.08 9.89 5.26
CA ILE A 187 6.02 9.20 4.51
C ILE A 187 6.37 9.23 3.03
N VAL A 188 6.46 8.05 2.44
CA VAL A 188 6.77 7.88 1.02
C VAL A 188 5.60 7.18 0.30
N ASN A 189 5.41 7.47 -0.99
CA ASN A 189 4.42 6.76 -1.79
C ASN A 189 4.82 6.71 -3.28
N THR A 190 4.24 5.74 -3.98
CA THR A 190 4.43 5.49 -5.42
C THR A 190 3.11 5.58 -6.19
N VAL A 191 2.08 6.16 -5.59
CA VAL A 191 0.71 6.12 -6.11
C VAL A 191 0.62 6.65 -7.55
N LEU A 192 1.30 7.76 -7.89
CA LEU A 192 1.29 8.30 -9.25
C LEU A 192 1.83 7.30 -10.28
N ASN A 193 2.95 6.63 -9.97
CA ASN A 193 3.51 5.60 -10.85
C ASN A 193 2.54 4.44 -11.09
N LEU A 194 1.77 4.05 -10.07
CA LEU A 194 0.83 2.93 -10.15
C LEU A 194 -0.42 3.27 -10.99
N ILE A 195 -0.95 4.49 -10.86
CA ILE A 195 -2.20 4.90 -11.49
C ILE A 195 -2.02 5.57 -12.85
N GLU A 196 -0.81 6.06 -13.17
CA GLU A 196 -0.53 6.72 -14.46
C GLU A 196 -1.02 5.90 -15.66
N PRO A 197 -0.71 4.59 -15.75
CA PRO A 197 -1.10 3.77 -16.89
C PRO A 197 -2.57 3.31 -16.87
N ILE A 198 -3.36 3.75 -15.90
CA ILE A 198 -4.77 3.36 -15.76
C ILE A 198 -5.65 4.42 -16.42
N GLU A 199 -6.55 3.99 -17.30
CA GLU A 199 -7.44 4.86 -18.01
C GLU A 199 -8.54 5.44 -17.12
N LYS A 200 -9.29 4.56 -16.43
CA LYS A 200 -10.41 4.96 -15.59
C LYS A 200 -10.00 5.10 -14.13
N LYS A 201 -9.97 6.33 -13.64
CA LYS A 201 -9.62 6.66 -12.27
C LYS A 201 -10.84 7.12 -11.49
N ILE A 202 -11.12 6.48 -10.34
CA ILE A 202 -12.21 6.82 -9.44
C ILE A 202 -11.61 7.17 -8.10
N PHE A 203 -11.70 8.46 -7.73
CA PHE A 203 -11.18 8.95 -6.47
C PHE A 203 -12.29 9.04 -5.44
N ILE A 204 -12.11 8.36 -4.32
CA ILE A 204 -13.06 8.34 -3.22
C ILE A 204 -12.60 9.36 -2.19
N LEU A 205 -13.41 10.37 -1.95
CA LEU A 205 -13.18 11.40 -0.94
C LEU A 205 -14.01 11.12 0.30
N GLY A 206 -13.57 11.66 1.43
CA GLY A 206 -14.32 11.58 2.67
C GLY A 206 -13.46 11.84 3.91
N ARG A 207 -14.07 11.77 5.07
CA ARG A 207 -13.40 11.79 6.37
C ARG A 207 -13.11 10.37 6.85
N ALA A 208 -12.42 10.23 7.98
CA ALA A 208 -12.32 8.95 8.68
C ALA A 208 -13.75 8.45 9.01
N GLY A 209 -14.02 7.15 8.84
CA GLY A 209 -15.31 6.55 9.18
C GLY A 209 -16.48 6.91 8.26
N THR A 210 -16.27 7.49 7.08
CA THR A 210 -17.35 7.81 6.11
C THR A 210 -17.61 6.71 5.08
N GLY A 211 -17.15 5.49 5.35
CA GLY A 211 -17.45 4.31 4.52
C GLY A 211 -16.54 4.09 3.30
N LYS A 212 -15.44 4.85 3.14
CA LYS A 212 -14.52 4.68 2.00
C LYS A 212 -13.99 3.24 1.89
N SER A 213 -13.45 2.70 2.98
CA SER A 213 -12.95 1.31 3.00
C SER A 213 -14.08 0.30 2.80
N TYR A 214 -15.31 0.62 3.20
CA TYR A 214 -16.48 -0.23 2.94
C TYR A 214 -16.79 -0.29 1.43
N VAL A 215 -16.74 0.85 0.72
CA VAL A 215 -16.87 0.89 -0.76
C VAL A 215 -15.80 0.01 -1.41
N MET A 216 -14.53 0.16 -0.99
CA MET A 216 -13.42 -0.65 -1.50
C MET A 216 -13.66 -2.15 -1.28
N ASN A 217 -14.10 -2.54 -0.09
CA ASN A 217 -14.39 -3.94 0.23
C ASN A 217 -15.53 -4.53 -0.62
N GLN A 218 -16.58 -3.75 -0.92
CA GLN A 218 -17.68 -4.22 -1.78
C GLN A 218 -17.21 -4.45 -3.22
N VAL A 219 -16.36 -3.56 -3.75
CA VAL A 219 -15.76 -3.74 -5.08
C VAL A 219 -14.82 -4.94 -5.09
N LEU A 220 -13.98 -5.11 -4.07
CA LEU A 220 -13.10 -6.27 -3.91
C LEU A 220 -13.89 -7.58 -3.88
N ASN A 221 -14.93 -7.65 -3.06
CA ASN A 221 -15.79 -8.83 -2.95
C ASN A 221 -16.43 -9.19 -4.31
N LYS A 222 -16.83 -8.18 -5.08
CA LYS A 222 -17.38 -8.40 -6.41
C LYS A 222 -16.33 -8.94 -7.40
N CYS A 223 -15.10 -8.44 -7.35
CA CYS A 223 -13.99 -9.01 -8.13
C CYS A 223 -13.74 -10.48 -7.77
N ILE A 224 -13.70 -10.81 -6.47
CA ILE A 224 -13.52 -12.19 -6.01
C ILE A 224 -14.66 -13.10 -6.52
N GLU A 225 -15.92 -12.63 -6.42
CA GLU A 225 -17.09 -13.37 -6.91
C GLU A 225 -16.98 -13.66 -8.42
N LEU A 226 -16.46 -12.71 -9.19
CA LEU A 226 -16.34 -12.79 -10.64
C LEU A 226 -15.05 -13.48 -11.13
N GLY A 227 -14.10 -13.78 -10.23
CA GLY A 227 -12.81 -14.37 -10.59
C GLY A 227 -11.84 -13.38 -11.26
N ILE A 228 -11.92 -12.10 -10.90
CA ILE A 228 -11.09 -11.02 -11.47
C ILE A 228 -9.94 -10.74 -10.51
N ASP A 229 -8.71 -10.73 -11.04
CA ASP A 229 -7.52 -10.41 -10.28
C ASP A 229 -7.47 -8.95 -9.82
N VAL A 230 -6.98 -8.73 -8.60
CA VAL A 230 -6.93 -7.40 -7.99
C VAL A 230 -5.58 -7.12 -7.35
N GLU A 231 -5.01 -5.96 -7.66
CA GLU A 231 -3.96 -5.36 -6.84
C GLU A 231 -4.62 -4.59 -5.70
N LEU A 232 -4.45 -5.11 -4.49
CA LEU A 232 -5.06 -4.61 -3.26
C LEU A 232 -4.02 -3.85 -2.44
N TYR A 233 -4.19 -2.54 -2.31
CA TYR A 233 -3.27 -1.70 -1.55
C TYR A 233 -3.85 -1.38 -0.18
N ARG A 234 -3.19 -1.91 0.85
CA ARG A 234 -3.54 -1.71 2.26
C ARG A 234 -3.16 -0.32 2.74
N CYS A 235 -3.87 0.16 3.75
CA CYS A 235 -3.54 1.41 4.43
C CYS A 235 -2.24 1.26 5.25
N SER A 236 -1.34 2.22 5.11
CA SER A 236 -0.08 2.23 5.85
C SER A 236 -0.23 2.54 7.34
N LEU A 237 -1.40 2.98 7.81
CA LEU A 237 -1.71 3.14 9.24
C LEU A 237 -2.46 1.92 9.78
N ASP A 238 -3.59 1.56 9.16
CA ASP A 238 -4.38 0.37 9.51
C ASP A 238 -4.40 -0.63 8.35
N PRO A 239 -3.57 -1.68 8.39
CA PRO A 239 -3.49 -2.66 7.32
C PRO A 239 -4.78 -3.48 7.11
N ASN A 240 -5.77 -3.35 7.99
CA ASN A 240 -7.10 -3.93 7.75
C ASN A 240 -7.95 -3.08 6.80
N SER A 241 -7.59 -1.82 6.59
CA SER A 241 -8.25 -0.93 5.65
C SER A 241 -7.63 -1.01 4.25
N ILE A 242 -8.42 -0.66 3.25
CA ILE A 242 -8.02 -0.61 1.84
C ILE A 242 -8.00 0.84 1.40
N ASP A 243 -6.85 1.30 0.90
CA ASP A 243 -6.67 2.66 0.40
C ASP A 243 -6.71 2.74 -1.13
N MET A 244 -6.43 1.62 -1.83
CA MET A 244 -6.55 1.59 -3.29
C MET A 244 -6.79 0.17 -3.82
N LEU A 245 -7.56 0.07 -4.90
CA LEU A 245 -7.71 -1.13 -5.72
C LEU A 245 -7.32 -0.78 -7.16
N ILE A 246 -6.52 -1.64 -7.79
CA ILE A 246 -6.28 -1.59 -9.24
C ILE A 246 -6.76 -2.90 -9.85
N ILE A 247 -7.69 -2.78 -10.80
CA ILE A 247 -8.28 -3.90 -11.54
C ILE A 247 -7.77 -3.76 -12.97
N ARG A 248 -6.62 -4.38 -13.28
CA ARG A 248 -5.93 -4.23 -14.57
C ARG A 248 -6.81 -4.64 -15.74
N GLU A 249 -7.55 -5.72 -15.59
CA GLU A 249 -8.42 -6.25 -16.64
C GLU A 249 -9.53 -5.26 -17.05
N LEU A 250 -10.04 -4.50 -16.09
CA LEU A 250 -11.06 -3.48 -16.35
C LEU A 250 -10.44 -2.10 -16.61
N ASN A 251 -9.11 -2.00 -16.54
CA ASN A 251 -8.36 -0.73 -16.65
C ASN A 251 -8.88 0.35 -15.68
N VAL A 252 -9.16 -0.05 -14.43
CA VAL A 252 -9.78 0.78 -13.40
C VAL A 252 -8.90 0.86 -12.16
N CYS A 253 -8.82 2.06 -11.58
CA CYS A 253 -8.28 2.32 -10.26
C CYS A 253 -9.34 2.98 -9.37
N LEU A 254 -9.55 2.45 -8.18
CA LEU A 254 -10.24 3.13 -7.08
C LEU A 254 -9.18 3.57 -6.07
N HIS A 255 -9.16 4.85 -5.71
CA HIS A 255 -8.15 5.40 -4.79
C HIS A 255 -8.81 6.26 -3.70
N ASP A 256 -8.47 5.98 -2.42
CA ASP A 256 -8.80 6.87 -1.31
C ASP A 256 -7.94 8.14 -1.41
N ASN A 257 -8.51 9.21 -1.97
CA ASN A 257 -7.79 10.46 -2.21
C ASN A 257 -7.91 11.42 -1.03
N THR A 258 -7.60 10.92 0.18
CA THR A 258 -7.55 11.74 1.40
C THR A 258 -6.13 11.86 1.94
N ALA A 259 -5.86 12.92 2.72
CA ALA A 259 -4.54 13.11 3.31
C ALA A 259 -4.11 11.92 4.18
N PRO A 260 -2.84 11.47 4.12
CA PRO A 260 -1.68 12.14 3.49
C PRO A 260 -1.47 11.80 2.00
N HIS A 261 -2.35 11.04 1.36
CA HIS A 261 -2.16 10.49 0.00
C HIS A 261 -2.91 11.29 -1.09
N THR A 262 -3.29 12.52 -0.78
CA THR A 262 -4.04 13.36 -1.72
C THR A 262 -3.24 13.66 -2.99
N ILE A 263 -3.84 13.36 -4.14
CA ILE A 263 -3.36 13.73 -5.45
C ILE A 263 -4.22 14.90 -5.96
N ALA A 264 -3.58 15.90 -6.54
CA ALA A 264 -4.30 17.00 -7.16
C ALA A 264 -5.15 16.51 -8.34
N VAL A 265 -6.44 16.84 -8.31
CA VAL A 265 -7.39 16.47 -9.37
C VAL A 265 -7.42 17.59 -10.41
N ASN A 266 -6.49 17.52 -11.36
CA ASN A 266 -6.44 18.48 -12.49
C ASN A 266 -6.97 17.87 -13.79
N ASP A 267 -7.34 16.58 -13.77
CA ASP A 267 -7.84 15.85 -14.92
C ASP A 267 -9.36 15.68 -14.79
N PRO A 268 -10.15 16.27 -15.72
CA PRO A 268 -11.62 16.19 -15.68
C PRO A 268 -12.15 14.78 -15.97
N SER A 269 -11.32 13.84 -16.45
CA SER A 269 -11.70 12.44 -16.67
C SER A 269 -11.77 11.64 -15.35
N ILE A 270 -11.21 12.15 -14.26
CA ILE A 270 -11.24 11.49 -12.97
C ILE A 270 -12.64 11.60 -12.37
N GLN A 271 -13.26 10.46 -12.13
CA GLN A 271 -14.53 10.40 -11.42
C GLN A 271 -14.31 10.59 -9.92
N ILE A 272 -15.08 11.46 -9.29
CA ILE A 272 -15.01 11.71 -7.85
C ILE A 272 -16.29 11.20 -7.18
N ILE A 273 -16.12 10.43 -6.10
CA ILE A 273 -17.18 10.00 -5.19
C ILE A 273 -16.86 10.58 -3.81
N ASP A 274 -17.64 11.56 -3.36
CA ASP A 274 -17.45 12.19 -2.05
C ASP A 274 -18.37 11.56 -1.00
N MET A 275 -17.86 10.51 -0.33
CA MET A 275 -18.63 9.77 0.68
C MET A 275 -19.07 10.65 1.84
N TYR A 276 -18.32 11.68 2.19
CA TYR A 276 -18.74 12.59 3.26
C TYR A 276 -19.99 13.40 2.86
N LYS A 277 -20.00 13.95 1.65
CA LYS A 277 -21.15 14.73 1.17
C LYS A 277 -22.37 13.85 0.91
N GLU A 278 -22.14 12.65 0.37
CA GLU A 278 -23.23 11.74 -0.01
C GLU A 278 -23.90 11.07 1.19
N THR A 279 -23.13 10.79 2.27
CA THR A 279 -23.60 9.85 3.29
C THR A 279 -23.62 10.38 4.72
N VAL A 280 -22.98 11.51 5.01
CA VAL A 280 -22.87 12.02 6.38
C VAL A 280 -23.73 13.24 6.60
N ASP A 281 -24.47 13.28 7.70
CA ASP A 281 -25.16 14.49 8.13
C ASP A 281 -24.13 15.55 8.54
N GLN A 282 -24.10 16.65 7.78
CA GLN A 282 -23.16 17.74 7.98
C GLN A 282 -23.31 18.48 9.30
N GLN A 283 -24.41 18.23 10.07
CA GLN A 283 -24.54 18.75 11.43
C GLN A 283 -23.47 18.18 12.37
N VAL A 284 -22.80 17.08 12.01
CA VAL A 284 -21.67 16.49 12.75
C VAL A 284 -20.59 17.53 13.08
N GLU A 285 -20.28 18.42 12.15
CA GLU A 285 -19.26 19.46 12.36
C GLU A 285 -19.71 20.52 13.39
N LYS A 286 -21.02 20.76 13.50
CA LYS A 286 -21.58 21.68 14.54
C LYS A 286 -21.61 21.02 15.91
N GLU A 287 -22.00 19.75 15.98
CA GLU A 287 -22.16 19.02 17.25
C GLU A 287 -20.79 18.59 17.83
N TYR A 288 -19.87 18.17 16.98
CA TYR A 288 -18.61 17.55 17.41
C TYR A 288 -17.35 18.29 16.96
N GLY A 289 -17.48 19.48 16.36
CA GLY A 289 -16.37 20.19 15.72
C GLY A 289 -15.14 20.40 16.62
N GLU A 290 -15.33 20.77 17.88
CA GLU A 290 -14.21 20.91 18.83
C GLU A 290 -13.54 19.57 19.14
N ARG A 291 -14.33 18.51 19.33
CA ARG A 291 -13.81 17.15 19.55
C ARG A 291 -13.05 16.66 18.33
N ILE A 292 -13.56 16.87 17.13
CA ILE A 292 -12.92 16.52 15.85
C ILE A 292 -11.56 17.20 15.74
N LYS A 293 -11.49 18.52 15.97
CA LYS A 293 -10.23 19.28 15.92
C LYS A 293 -9.19 18.75 16.92
N ILE A 294 -9.62 18.46 18.15
CA ILE A 294 -8.74 17.91 19.19
C ILE A 294 -8.19 16.53 18.76
N LEU A 295 -9.04 15.64 18.25
CA LEU A 295 -8.64 14.31 17.81
C LEU A 295 -7.69 14.39 16.61
N GLN A 296 -7.99 15.22 15.61
CA GLN A 296 -7.12 15.45 14.45
C GLN A 296 -5.74 15.97 14.86
N LYS A 297 -5.69 16.94 15.79
CA LYS A 297 -4.42 17.46 16.31
C LYS A 297 -3.61 16.36 17.00
N LYS A 298 -4.23 15.62 17.93
CA LYS A 298 -3.58 14.53 18.65
C LYS A 298 -3.09 13.43 17.72
N TYR A 299 -3.89 13.05 16.73
CA TYR A 299 -3.51 12.09 15.70
C TYR A 299 -2.24 12.53 14.97
N LYS A 300 -2.25 13.76 14.44
CA LYS A 300 -1.11 14.34 13.73
C LYS A 300 0.15 14.38 14.60
N GLU A 301 0.03 14.75 15.87
CA GLU A 301 1.14 14.77 16.84
C GLU A 301 1.75 13.37 17.02
N GLN A 302 0.92 12.33 17.20
CA GLN A 302 1.42 10.96 17.36
C GLN A 302 2.14 10.46 16.10
N MET A 303 1.58 10.70 14.91
CA MET A 303 2.21 10.32 13.67
C MET A 303 3.56 11.03 13.47
N GLN A 304 3.63 12.33 13.76
CA GLN A 304 4.89 13.09 13.69
C GLN A 304 5.95 12.58 14.66
N LEU A 305 5.58 12.19 15.88
CA LEU A 305 6.50 11.62 16.86
C LEU A 305 7.04 10.27 16.37
N GLY A 306 6.19 9.38 15.86
CA GLY A 306 6.63 8.10 15.29
C GLY A 306 7.59 8.28 14.12
N LEU A 307 7.29 9.20 13.20
CA LEU A 307 8.18 9.52 12.07
C LEU A 307 9.51 10.13 12.53
N LYS A 308 9.49 10.97 13.57
CA LYS A 308 10.72 11.55 14.15
C LYS A 308 11.61 10.45 14.75
N VAL A 309 11.01 9.45 15.40
CA VAL A 309 11.74 8.29 15.93
C VAL A 309 12.34 7.48 14.79
N LEU A 310 11.58 7.16 13.71
CA LEU A 310 12.14 6.46 12.55
C LEU A 310 13.29 7.24 11.90
N LYS A 311 13.19 8.57 11.82
CA LYS A 311 14.24 9.41 11.23
C LYS A 311 15.59 9.31 11.96
N SER A 312 15.61 8.93 13.25
CA SER A 312 16.88 8.74 13.98
C SER A 312 17.71 7.57 13.43
N LEU A 313 17.10 6.65 12.67
CA LEU A 313 17.82 5.59 11.96
C LEU A 313 18.79 6.12 10.89
N ASN A 314 18.52 7.29 10.32
CA ASN A 314 19.42 7.93 9.33
C ASN A 314 20.59 8.71 9.99
N SER A 315 20.60 8.80 11.32
CA SER A 315 21.59 9.60 12.05
C SER A 315 22.62 8.73 12.78
N ASN A 316 22.42 7.42 12.75
CA ASN A 316 23.31 6.39 13.29
C ASN A 316 23.93 5.60 12.14
#